data_885da969b78068e3915c92f50ab2decc
#
_entry.id   885da969b78068e3915c92f50ab2decc
#
_cell.length_a   1.000
_cell.length_b   1.000
_cell.length_c   1.000
_cell.angle_alpha   90.00
_cell.angle_beta   90.00
_cell.angle_gamma   90.00
#
_symmetry.space_group_name_H-M   'P 1'
#
loop_
_entity.id
_entity.type
_entity.pdbx_description
1 polymer ?
#
loop_
_entity_poly.entity_id
_entity_poly.type
_entity_poly.pdbx_seq_one_letter_code
_entity_poly.pdbx_strand_id
1 'polypeptide(L)'
;MEYLDNFIRGNKDFFEEEEPSEGHFDRFSRKLELRFGVKTVKRSIVPYLLKAAVVTLLVTLSSFWAWDHFLNPNRGRMTLGQVSPEYKEVENYYVHQVNLMETELVSIDLKNNPDQKKMLLEEMKSMDSISVQLQKELYANPDDERIINAMIEHYQTKLEIMTYIVDQLKTIRNENQKNGENEKQSL
;
A
#
# COMPACT_ATOMS: atom_id res chain seq x y z
N MET A 1 -57.98 49.29 -22.82
CA MET A 1 -56.92 48.86 -23.77
C MET A 1 -57.39 48.70 -25.19
N GLU A 2 -58.64 48.31 -25.42
CA GLU A 2 -59.18 48.13 -26.77
C GLU A 2 -59.20 49.39 -27.66
N TYR A 3 -59.37 50.57 -27.07
CA TYR A 3 -59.42 51.81 -27.84
C TYR A 3 -58.07 52.19 -28.44
N LEU A 4 -56.99 51.95 -27.74
CA LEU A 4 -55.63 52.21 -28.20
C LEU A 4 -55.21 51.26 -29.35
N ASP A 5 -55.60 49.97 -29.20
CA ASP A 5 -55.30 48.95 -30.21
C ASP A 5 -56.07 49.22 -31.53
N ASN A 6 -57.35 49.65 -31.42
CA ASN A 6 -58.15 50.03 -32.60
C ASN A 6 -57.65 51.30 -33.27
N PHE A 7 -57.15 52.28 -32.49
CA PHE A 7 -56.56 53.51 -33.02
C PHE A 7 -55.26 53.20 -33.75
N ILE A 8 -54.39 52.37 -33.19
CA ILE A 8 -53.11 51.98 -33.83
C ILE A 8 -53.36 51.19 -35.11
N ARG A 9 -54.33 50.26 -35.08
CA ARG A 9 -54.69 49.47 -36.29
C ARG A 9 -55.31 50.31 -37.37
N GLY A 10 -56.10 51.32 -37.03
CA GLY A 10 -56.75 52.23 -38.02
C GLY A 10 -55.80 53.23 -38.64
N ASN A 11 -54.66 53.49 -38.01
CA ASN A 11 -53.68 54.45 -38.52
C ASN A 11 -52.32 53.79 -38.82
N LYS A 12 -52.36 52.52 -39.17
CA LYS A 12 -51.15 51.71 -39.41
C LYS A 12 -50.21 52.36 -40.45
N ASP A 13 -50.80 52.82 -41.54
CA ASP A 13 -50.07 53.48 -42.63
C ASP A 13 -49.29 54.73 -42.18
N PHE A 14 -49.80 55.47 -41.20
CA PHE A 14 -49.14 56.64 -40.66
C PHE A 14 -47.88 56.26 -39.81
N PHE A 15 -47.87 55.12 -39.24
CA PHE A 15 -46.73 54.62 -38.43
C PHE A 15 -45.69 53.87 -39.26
N GLU A 16 -46.03 53.46 -40.50
CA GLU A 16 -45.16 52.70 -41.38
C GLU A 16 -44.48 53.59 -42.46
N GLU A 17 -44.85 54.90 -42.58
CA GLU A 17 -44.31 55.80 -43.59
C GLU A 17 -42.84 56.21 -43.36
N GLU A 18 -42.30 56.06 -42.17
CA GLU A 18 -40.90 56.41 -41.86
C GLU A 18 -40.07 55.15 -41.67
N GLU A 19 -39.40 54.69 -42.72
CA GLU A 19 -38.33 53.71 -42.53
C GLU A 19 -37.20 54.33 -41.70
N PRO A 20 -36.71 53.63 -40.68
CA PRO A 20 -35.58 54.06 -39.89
C PRO A 20 -34.36 54.34 -40.80
N SER A 21 -33.65 55.46 -40.58
CA SER A 21 -32.48 55.80 -41.38
C SER A 21 -31.47 54.66 -41.48
N GLU A 22 -30.85 54.50 -42.65
CA GLU A 22 -29.86 53.46 -42.90
C GLU A 22 -28.82 53.39 -41.76
N GLY A 23 -28.52 52.17 -41.34
CA GLY A 23 -27.60 51.89 -40.20
C GLY A 23 -28.19 52.10 -38.80
N HIS A 24 -29.52 52.35 -38.67
CA HIS A 24 -30.17 52.45 -37.37
C HIS A 24 -30.05 51.12 -36.59
N PHE A 25 -30.23 49.99 -37.28
CA PHE A 25 -30.13 48.68 -36.68
C PHE A 25 -28.71 48.38 -36.16
N ASP A 26 -27.70 48.74 -36.93
CA ASP A 26 -26.32 48.56 -36.54
C ASP A 26 -25.93 49.43 -35.36
N ARG A 27 -26.42 50.67 -35.32
CA ARG A 27 -26.22 51.55 -34.16
C ARG A 27 -26.96 51.10 -32.91
N PHE A 28 -28.15 50.54 -33.10
CA PHE A 28 -28.95 49.97 -31.99
C PHE A 28 -28.34 48.70 -31.46
N SER A 29 -27.96 47.73 -32.32
CA SER A 29 -27.32 46.51 -31.91
C SER A 29 -25.99 46.76 -31.18
N ARG A 30 -25.18 47.71 -31.66
CA ARG A 30 -23.95 48.11 -30.98
C ARG A 30 -24.21 48.76 -29.60
N LYS A 31 -25.26 49.58 -29.47
CA LYS A 31 -25.66 50.12 -28.17
C LYS A 31 -26.21 49.07 -27.23
N LEU A 32 -26.92 48.06 -27.76
CA LEU A 32 -27.43 46.93 -27.01
C LEU A 32 -26.28 46.08 -26.50
N GLU A 33 -25.28 45.76 -27.36
CA GLU A 33 -24.08 45.03 -26.95
C GLU A 33 -23.27 45.78 -25.90
N LEU A 34 -23.16 47.14 -26.02
CA LEU A 34 -22.46 47.93 -25.00
C LEU A 34 -23.19 48.00 -23.65
N ARG A 35 -24.53 47.97 -23.67
CA ARG A 35 -25.33 48.06 -22.44
C ARG A 35 -25.64 46.70 -21.83
N PHE A 36 -25.85 45.68 -22.64
CA PHE A 36 -26.30 44.35 -22.24
C PHE A 36 -25.37 43.26 -22.72
N GLY A 37 -24.22 43.62 -23.33
CA GLY A 37 -23.19 42.69 -23.73
C GLY A 37 -22.86 41.80 -22.53
N VAL A 38 -23.29 40.56 -22.60
CA VAL A 38 -22.98 39.56 -21.58
C VAL A 38 -21.46 39.48 -21.53
N LYS A 39 -20.87 40.11 -20.53
CA LYS A 39 -19.48 39.82 -20.18
C LYS A 39 -19.45 38.34 -19.92
N THR A 40 -19.04 37.55 -20.91
CA THR A 40 -18.70 36.15 -20.70
C THR A 40 -17.57 36.20 -19.68
N VAL A 41 -17.96 36.13 -18.42
CA VAL A 41 -17.01 35.92 -17.32
C VAL A 41 -16.40 34.56 -17.66
N LYS A 42 -15.25 34.56 -18.32
CA LYS A 42 -14.42 33.37 -18.45
C LYS A 42 -14.18 32.93 -17.03
N ARG A 43 -14.97 31.94 -16.57
CA ARG A 43 -14.87 31.39 -15.24
C ARG A 43 -13.47 30.82 -15.16
N SER A 44 -12.57 31.56 -14.53
CA SER A 44 -11.18 31.13 -14.38
C SER A 44 -11.20 29.80 -13.65
N ILE A 45 -10.75 28.76 -14.31
CA ILE A 45 -10.59 27.41 -13.71
C ILE A 45 -9.36 27.36 -12.80
N VAL A 46 -8.52 28.41 -12.83
CA VAL A 46 -7.31 28.55 -12.02
C VAL A 46 -7.56 28.32 -10.51
N PRO A 47 -8.60 28.93 -9.86
CA PRO A 47 -8.83 28.70 -8.45
C PRO A 47 -9.25 27.26 -8.13
N TYR A 48 -9.90 26.57 -9.07
CA TYR A 48 -10.25 25.15 -8.90
C TYR A 48 -9.03 24.24 -9.06
N LEU A 49 -8.15 24.56 -10.02
CA LEU A 49 -6.87 23.86 -10.20
C LEU A 49 -5.95 24.04 -8.99
N LEU A 50 -5.88 25.23 -8.41
CA LEU A 50 -5.12 25.48 -7.18
C LEU A 50 -5.66 24.66 -6.00
N LYS A 51 -6.98 24.61 -5.82
CA LYS A 51 -7.60 23.77 -4.77
C LYS A 51 -7.33 22.28 -4.99
N ALA A 52 -7.45 21.81 -6.22
CA ALA A 52 -7.13 20.43 -6.57
C ALA A 52 -5.65 20.12 -6.31
N ALA A 53 -4.73 21.02 -6.68
CA ALA A 53 -3.30 20.86 -6.45
C ALA A 53 -2.96 20.74 -4.94
N VAL A 54 -3.60 21.53 -4.08
CA VAL A 54 -3.41 21.44 -2.62
C VAL A 54 -3.92 20.08 -2.10
N VAL A 55 -5.09 19.65 -2.55
CA VAL A 55 -5.66 18.35 -2.12
C VAL A 55 -4.78 17.19 -2.58
N THR A 56 -4.33 17.21 -3.84
CA THR A 56 -3.43 16.15 -4.35
C THR A 56 -2.10 16.13 -3.59
N LEU A 57 -1.54 17.29 -3.26
CA LEU A 57 -0.31 17.39 -2.49
C LEU A 57 -0.49 16.85 -1.06
N LEU A 58 -1.61 17.16 -0.40
CA LEU A 58 -1.93 16.60 0.93
C LEU A 58 -2.12 15.09 0.88
N VAL A 59 -2.83 14.57 -0.13
CA VAL A 59 -3.04 13.12 -0.30
C VAL A 59 -1.72 12.40 -0.58
N THR A 60 -0.85 12.96 -1.43
CA THR A 60 0.46 12.35 -1.72
C THR A 60 1.38 12.36 -0.49
N LEU A 61 1.44 13.47 0.26
CA LEU A 61 2.22 13.55 1.50
C LEU A 61 1.68 12.60 2.56
N SER A 62 0.36 12.53 2.73
CA SER A 62 -0.29 11.60 3.68
C SER A 62 -0.07 10.15 3.28
N SER A 63 -0.15 9.83 2.00
CA SER A 63 0.12 8.50 1.46
C SER A 63 1.58 8.10 1.67
N PHE A 64 2.52 9.01 1.42
CA PHE A 64 3.95 8.78 1.64
C PHE A 64 4.25 8.58 3.14
N TRP A 65 3.66 9.40 4.01
CA TRP A 65 3.80 9.26 5.46
C TRP A 65 3.19 7.94 5.98
N ALA A 66 2.00 7.58 5.48
CA ALA A 66 1.35 6.32 5.83
C ALA A 66 2.18 5.11 5.33
N TRP A 67 2.73 5.18 4.13
CA TRP A 67 3.63 4.15 3.59
C TRP A 67 4.85 3.97 4.49
N ASP A 68 5.54 5.05 4.84
CA ASP A 68 6.73 5.01 5.69
C ASP A 68 6.42 4.52 7.11
N HIS A 69 5.25 4.87 7.64
CA HIS A 69 4.87 4.54 9.01
C HIS A 69 4.22 3.17 9.17
N PHE A 70 3.37 2.76 8.23
CA PHE A 70 2.58 1.52 8.33
C PHE A 70 3.15 0.36 7.51
N LEU A 71 3.78 0.64 6.36
CA LEU A 71 4.23 -0.40 5.43
C LEU A 71 5.73 -0.69 5.51
N ASN A 72 6.49 0.05 6.32
CA ASN A 72 7.90 -0.24 6.54
C ASN A 72 8.10 -1.05 7.84
N PRO A 73 8.01 -2.40 7.79
CA PRO A 73 8.05 -3.26 8.98
C PRO A 73 9.42 -3.25 9.67
N ASN A 74 10.47 -2.75 8.99
CA ASN A 74 11.84 -2.72 9.51
C ASN A 74 12.18 -1.42 10.23
N ARG A 75 11.26 -0.45 10.31
CA ARG A 75 11.51 0.79 11.02
C ARG A 75 11.62 0.52 12.52
N GLY A 76 12.72 1.00 13.12
CA GLY A 76 12.99 0.76 14.54
C GLY A 76 13.46 -0.65 14.86
N ARG A 77 14.06 -1.35 13.89
CA ARG A 77 14.72 -2.65 14.08
C ARG A 77 16.16 -2.55 13.62
N MET A 78 17.04 -3.19 14.34
CA MET A 78 18.45 -3.28 13.99
C MET A 78 18.89 -4.75 14.01
N THR A 79 19.64 -5.15 13.00
CA THR A 79 20.21 -6.50 12.92
C THR A 79 21.64 -6.51 13.45
N LEU A 80 22.17 -7.68 13.77
CA LEU A 80 23.56 -7.83 14.22
C LEU A 80 24.56 -7.29 13.19
N GLY A 81 24.28 -7.49 11.90
CA GLY A 81 25.15 -7.03 10.82
C GLY A 81 25.22 -5.51 10.67
N GLN A 82 24.33 -4.77 11.32
CA GLN A 82 24.37 -3.30 11.37
C GLN A 82 25.21 -2.77 12.52
N VAL A 83 25.54 -3.61 13.51
CA VAL A 83 26.39 -3.25 14.66
C VAL A 83 27.85 -3.27 14.23
N SER A 84 28.33 -4.38 13.64
CA SER A 84 29.70 -4.49 13.16
C SER A 84 29.83 -5.47 12.00
N PRO A 85 30.90 -5.39 11.18
CA PRO A 85 31.19 -6.37 10.13
C PRO A 85 31.36 -7.79 10.65
N GLU A 86 31.93 -7.97 11.83
CA GLU A 86 32.13 -9.28 12.48
C GLU A 86 30.79 -9.94 12.81
N TYR A 87 29.87 -9.20 13.39
CA TYR A 87 28.53 -9.69 13.69
C TYR A 87 27.72 -9.94 12.43
N LYS A 88 28.00 -9.24 11.33
CA LYS A 88 27.38 -9.51 10.04
C LYS A 88 27.73 -10.89 9.49
N GLU A 89 28.95 -11.34 9.66
CA GLU A 89 29.37 -12.70 9.24
C GLU A 89 28.66 -13.75 10.08
N VAL A 90 28.54 -13.56 11.39
CA VAL A 90 27.82 -14.43 12.31
C VAL A 90 26.33 -14.49 11.93
N GLU A 91 25.69 -13.35 11.74
CA GLU A 91 24.29 -13.27 11.30
C GLU A 91 24.06 -13.99 9.98
N ASN A 92 24.89 -13.72 8.97
CA ASN A 92 24.77 -14.35 7.65
C ASN A 92 24.93 -15.87 7.72
N TYR A 93 25.84 -16.37 8.56
CA TYR A 93 25.99 -17.80 8.76
C TYR A 93 24.69 -18.43 9.31
N TYR A 94 24.16 -17.91 10.42
CA TYR A 94 22.95 -18.48 11.02
C TYR A 94 21.71 -18.32 10.14
N VAL A 95 21.51 -17.15 9.53
CA VAL A 95 20.41 -16.91 8.59
C VAL A 95 20.46 -17.87 7.42
N HIS A 96 21.65 -18.12 6.86
CA HIS A 96 21.80 -19.08 5.79
C HIS A 96 21.45 -20.50 6.22
N GLN A 97 21.92 -20.96 7.39
CA GLN A 97 21.61 -22.29 7.91
C GLN A 97 20.11 -22.45 8.21
N VAL A 98 19.50 -21.46 8.84
CA VAL A 98 18.05 -21.45 9.11
C VAL A 98 17.25 -21.54 7.81
N ASN A 99 17.61 -20.78 6.79
CA ASN A 99 16.93 -20.82 5.48
C ASN A 99 17.05 -22.20 4.80
N LEU A 100 18.20 -22.89 4.95
CA LEU A 100 18.36 -24.26 4.47
C LEU A 100 17.39 -25.21 5.17
N MET A 101 17.29 -25.11 6.50
CA MET A 101 16.37 -25.94 7.29
C MET A 101 14.91 -25.63 6.96
N GLU A 102 14.55 -24.36 6.77
CA GLU A 102 13.20 -23.96 6.33
C GLU A 102 12.83 -24.55 4.97
N THR A 103 13.76 -24.48 4.02
CA THR A 103 13.57 -25.08 2.69
C THR A 103 13.37 -26.58 2.78
N GLU A 104 14.17 -27.26 3.61
CA GLU A 104 14.06 -28.68 3.83
C GLU A 104 12.73 -29.05 4.51
N LEU A 105 12.32 -28.30 5.52
CA LEU A 105 11.04 -28.47 6.21
C LEU A 105 9.85 -28.39 5.24
N VAL A 106 9.87 -27.39 4.34
CA VAL A 106 8.81 -27.23 3.32
C VAL A 106 8.78 -28.41 2.33
N SER A 107 9.94 -28.99 2.03
CA SER A 107 10.06 -30.14 1.12
C SER A 107 9.51 -31.46 1.69
N ILE A 108 9.38 -31.56 3.02
CA ILE A 108 8.86 -32.78 3.68
C ILE A 108 7.33 -32.77 3.55
N ASP A 109 6.80 -33.79 2.88
CA ASP A 109 5.35 -33.98 2.73
C ASP A 109 4.72 -34.50 4.03
N LEU A 110 4.00 -33.65 4.72
CA LEU A 110 3.30 -33.90 5.99
C LEU A 110 1.79 -34.12 5.80
N LYS A 111 1.34 -34.59 4.63
CA LYS A 111 -0.09 -34.78 4.35
C LYS A 111 -0.81 -35.62 5.40
N ASN A 112 -0.10 -36.57 6.00
CA ASN A 112 -0.67 -37.50 6.99
C ASN A 112 -0.72 -36.92 8.42
N ASN A 113 -0.08 -35.76 8.68
CA ASN A 113 0.00 -35.18 10.02
C ASN A 113 -0.16 -33.65 9.99
N PRO A 114 -1.36 -33.14 9.61
CA PRO A 114 -1.60 -31.69 9.47
C PRO A 114 -1.47 -30.91 10.78
N ASP A 115 -1.82 -31.56 11.91
CA ASP A 115 -1.74 -30.94 13.24
C ASP A 115 -0.30 -30.71 13.68
N GLN A 116 0.60 -31.66 13.41
CA GLN A 116 2.03 -31.50 13.68
C GLN A 116 2.62 -30.36 12.85
N LYS A 117 2.27 -30.27 11.56
CA LYS A 117 2.70 -29.19 10.70
C LYS A 117 2.27 -27.83 11.26
N LYS A 118 1.03 -27.73 11.74
CA LYS A 118 0.51 -26.51 12.33
C LYS A 118 1.27 -26.11 13.59
N MET A 119 1.51 -27.05 14.50
CA MET A 119 2.29 -26.79 15.72
C MET A 119 3.70 -26.29 15.40
N LEU A 120 4.37 -26.90 14.43
CA LEU A 120 5.71 -26.48 14.00
C LEU A 120 5.74 -25.06 13.42
N LEU A 121 4.75 -24.73 12.60
CA LEU A 121 4.62 -23.38 12.03
C LEU A 121 4.32 -22.32 13.12
N GLU A 122 3.55 -22.68 14.16
CA GLU A 122 3.29 -21.81 15.30
C GLU A 122 4.56 -21.58 16.13
N GLU A 123 5.37 -22.63 16.35
CA GLU A 123 6.65 -22.50 17.04
C GLU A 123 7.64 -21.62 16.29
N MET A 124 7.76 -21.80 14.97
CA MET A 124 8.60 -20.93 14.12
C MET A 124 8.14 -19.46 14.20
N LYS A 125 6.83 -19.22 14.17
CA LYS A 125 6.28 -17.87 14.30
C LYS A 125 6.58 -17.25 15.67
N SER A 126 6.57 -18.06 16.73
CA SER A 126 6.96 -17.61 18.08
C SER A 126 8.42 -17.18 18.11
N MET A 127 9.33 -17.98 17.55
CA MET A 127 10.74 -17.63 17.44
C MET A 127 10.97 -16.33 16.61
N ASP A 128 10.24 -16.16 15.51
CA ASP A 128 10.31 -14.92 14.71
C ASP A 128 9.85 -13.70 15.51
N SER A 129 8.87 -13.87 16.39
CA SER A 129 8.40 -12.79 17.27
C SER A 129 9.50 -12.37 18.26
N ILE A 130 10.23 -13.31 18.84
CA ILE A 130 11.38 -13.06 19.74
C ILE A 130 12.49 -12.33 18.97
N SER A 131 12.81 -12.78 17.76
CA SER A 131 13.80 -12.12 16.89
C SER A 131 13.44 -10.66 16.65
N VAL A 132 12.17 -10.37 16.33
CA VAL A 132 11.68 -9.00 16.14
C VAL A 132 11.80 -8.16 17.40
N GLN A 133 11.56 -8.73 18.57
CA GLN A 133 11.70 -8.03 19.84
C GLN A 133 13.16 -7.67 20.10
N LEU A 134 14.07 -8.63 19.97
CA LEU A 134 15.51 -8.41 20.14
C LEU A 134 16.05 -7.36 19.17
N GLN A 135 15.61 -7.38 17.91
CA GLN A 135 15.98 -6.35 16.92
C GLN A 135 15.52 -4.94 17.33
N LYS A 136 14.36 -4.81 17.97
CA LYS A 136 13.88 -3.52 18.50
C LYS A 136 14.69 -3.06 19.70
N GLU A 137 15.03 -3.98 20.58
CA GLU A 137 15.86 -3.70 21.77
C GLU A 137 17.27 -3.29 21.34
N LEU A 138 17.84 -3.97 20.34
CA LEU A 138 19.14 -3.62 19.77
C LEU A 138 19.12 -2.25 19.08
N TYR A 139 18.02 -1.91 18.38
CA TYR A 139 17.85 -0.58 17.81
C TYR A 139 17.83 0.53 18.86
N ALA A 140 17.23 0.26 20.02
CA ALA A 140 17.20 1.21 21.13
C ALA A 140 18.56 1.31 21.85
N ASN A 141 19.35 0.24 21.89
CA ASN A 141 20.63 0.13 22.58
C ASN A 141 21.65 -0.63 21.73
N PRO A 142 22.26 0.00 20.73
CA PRO A 142 23.11 -0.68 19.73
C PRO A 142 24.40 -1.28 20.31
N ASP A 143 24.89 -0.75 21.43
CA ASP A 143 26.16 -1.15 22.05
C ASP A 143 25.95 -2.06 23.27
N ASP A 144 24.73 -2.53 23.53
CA ASP A 144 24.46 -3.43 24.66
C ASP A 144 24.86 -4.87 24.32
N GLU A 145 26.01 -5.31 24.84
CA GLU A 145 26.52 -6.66 24.60
C GLU A 145 25.55 -7.76 25.04
N ARG A 146 24.70 -7.51 26.03
CA ARG A 146 23.72 -8.49 26.48
C ARG A 146 22.67 -8.75 25.41
N ILE A 147 22.23 -7.71 24.70
CA ILE A 147 21.26 -7.85 23.61
C ILE A 147 21.92 -8.54 22.41
N ILE A 148 23.17 -8.15 22.11
CA ILE A 148 23.96 -8.78 21.05
C ILE A 148 24.11 -10.29 21.30
N ASN A 149 24.51 -10.67 22.51
CA ASN A 149 24.65 -12.06 22.91
C ASN A 149 23.31 -12.80 22.89
N ALA A 150 22.24 -12.20 23.37
CA ALA A 150 20.89 -12.76 23.32
C ALA A 150 20.41 -13.00 21.87
N MET A 151 20.77 -12.13 20.92
CA MET A 151 20.46 -12.35 19.51
C MET A 151 21.25 -13.50 18.92
N ILE A 152 22.55 -13.65 19.27
CA ILE A 152 23.37 -14.77 18.81
C ILE A 152 22.82 -16.08 19.38
N GLU A 153 22.53 -16.13 20.67
CA GLU A 153 21.92 -17.29 21.32
C GLU A 153 20.56 -17.64 20.71
N HIS A 154 19.74 -16.65 20.41
CA HIS A 154 18.47 -16.84 19.73
C HIS A 154 18.65 -17.49 18.34
N TYR A 155 19.61 -17.04 17.53
CA TYR A 155 19.90 -17.67 16.23
C TYR A 155 20.39 -19.12 16.39
N GLN A 156 21.23 -19.38 17.38
CA GLN A 156 21.71 -20.75 17.69
C GLN A 156 20.55 -21.64 18.08
N THR A 157 19.72 -21.22 19.01
CA THR A 157 18.54 -21.96 19.47
C THR A 157 17.55 -22.22 18.32
N LYS A 158 17.31 -21.20 17.48
CA LYS A 158 16.43 -21.37 16.30
C LYS A 158 16.97 -22.43 15.38
N LEU A 159 18.26 -22.43 15.08
CA LEU A 159 18.90 -23.43 14.22
C LEU A 159 18.83 -24.83 14.83
N GLU A 160 19.12 -24.97 16.13
CA GLU A 160 19.06 -26.26 16.85
C GLU A 160 17.64 -26.86 16.82
N ILE A 161 16.62 -26.06 17.15
CA ILE A 161 15.22 -26.48 17.14
C ILE A 161 14.81 -26.88 15.73
N MET A 162 15.17 -26.12 14.71
CA MET A 162 14.81 -26.43 13.32
C MET A 162 15.49 -27.72 12.83
N THR A 163 16.76 -27.91 13.18
CA THR A 163 17.49 -29.14 12.85
C THR A 163 16.82 -30.34 13.49
N TYR A 164 16.49 -30.27 14.78
CA TYR A 164 15.77 -31.30 15.50
C TYR A 164 14.43 -31.65 14.83
N ILE A 165 13.64 -30.62 14.48
CA ILE A 165 12.35 -30.80 13.81
C ILE A 165 12.51 -31.52 12.47
N VAL A 166 13.43 -31.05 11.63
CA VAL A 166 13.68 -31.67 10.31
C VAL A 166 14.10 -33.13 10.44
N ASP A 167 14.97 -33.46 11.40
CA ASP A 167 15.42 -34.81 11.63
C ASP A 167 14.29 -35.71 12.12
N GLN A 168 13.45 -35.26 13.03
CA GLN A 168 12.26 -35.98 13.48
C GLN A 168 11.29 -36.29 12.33
N LEU A 169 11.04 -35.28 11.48
CA LEU A 169 10.14 -35.48 10.35
C LEU A 169 10.70 -36.43 9.27
N LYS A 170 12.02 -36.42 9.05
CA LYS A 170 12.69 -37.39 8.18
C LYS A 170 12.54 -38.81 8.72
N THR A 171 12.69 -38.97 10.02
CA THR A 171 12.52 -40.27 10.69
C THR A 171 11.10 -40.81 10.51
N ILE A 172 10.10 -39.98 10.80
CA ILE A 172 8.67 -40.35 10.63
C ILE A 172 8.36 -40.69 9.17
N ARG A 173 8.89 -39.92 8.21
CA ARG A 173 8.70 -40.20 6.78
C ARG A 173 9.27 -41.58 6.39
N ASN A 174 10.49 -41.89 6.87
CA ASN A 174 11.16 -43.12 6.54
C ASN A 174 10.45 -44.35 7.16
N GLU A 175 9.93 -44.22 8.37
CA GLU A 175 9.12 -45.26 9.03
C GLU A 175 7.81 -45.53 8.27
N ASN A 176 7.11 -44.50 7.85
CA ASN A 176 5.88 -44.59 7.08
C ASN A 176 6.11 -45.28 5.71
N GLN A 177 7.23 -44.99 5.05
CA GLN A 177 7.59 -45.65 3.79
C GLN A 177 7.86 -47.15 3.98
N LYS A 178 8.63 -47.54 5.02
CA LYS A 178 8.90 -48.93 5.33
C LYS A 178 7.64 -49.71 5.67
N ASN A 179 6.72 -49.12 6.43
CA ASN A 179 5.45 -49.77 6.78
C ASN A 179 4.56 -49.98 5.55
N GLY A 180 4.50 -49.00 4.62
CA GLY A 180 3.76 -49.13 3.37
C GLY A 180 4.34 -50.15 2.38
N GLU A 181 5.65 -50.38 2.41
CA GLU A 181 6.31 -51.44 1.61
C GLU A 181 6.03 -52.82 2.18
N ASN A 182 6.06 -52.97 3.50
CA ASN A 182 5.77 -54.26 4.17
C ASN A 182 4.30 -54.70 3.99
N GLU A 183 3.35 -53.77 4.00
CA GLU A 183 1.94 -54.05 3.71
C GLU A 183 1.72 -54.54 2.26
N LYS A 184 2.46 -54.00 1.30
CA LYS A 184 2.37 -54.44 -0.12
C LYS A 184 3.02 -55.76 -0.40
N GLN A 185 3.95 -56.26 0.45
CA GLN A 185 4.61 -57.56 0.31
C GLN A 185 3.82 -58.66 1.00
N SER A 186 2.82 -58.33 1.81
CA SER A 186 1.98 -59.31 2.56
C SER A 186 0.64 -59.62 1.86
N LEU A 187 0.39 -59.08 0.70
CA LEU A 187 -0.76 -59.30 -0.18
C LEU A 187 -0.36 -60.08 -1.42
#